data_2c0b43d273b91c7faedcf7c014cffdf8
#
_entry.id   2c0b43d273b91c7faedcf7c014cffdf8
#
_cell.length_a   1.000
_cell.length_b   1.000
_cell.length_c   1.000
_cell.angle_alpha   90.00
_cell.angle_beta   90.00
_cell.angle_gamma   90.00
#
_symmetry.space_group_name_H-M   'P 1'
#
loop_
_entity.id
_entity.type
_entity.pdbx_description
1 polymer ?
#
loop_
_entity_poly.entity_id
_entity_poly.type
_entity_poly.pdbx_seq_one_letter_code
_entity_poly.pdbx_strand_id
1 'polypeptide(L)'
;SVPIQFIDASFDKVEAKCGHSVLIDVLRKYYHCGLYFDENNELHEKYQSLKQGCAVASWLANVLLYSLDDELSQLNGFYVRYSDDMLFVGPDYEKAMTILQKRLAEKSMNLNPKKVEYLTMDKWFKFLGFSIKGSMISFSPNRLKTFQKEIESRTIRKRGITLKKAVDSVNRYLYKGNGEYSWATQTLPVCNVRVDINELNKFVMDCLRAVETGKHKVGGLGYVKDKPDGCVVRGIGRNVKANRNKSKSKEIEGYLTIGCMQNAILTRRAAYNTLVSIL
;
A
#
# COMPACT_ATOMS: atom_id res chain seq x y z
N SER A 1 1.40 -16.75 15.10
CA SER A 1 0.23 -17.58 14.71
C SER A 1 -0.85 -17.45 15.76
N VAL A 2 -2.11 -17.42 15.36
CA VAL A 2 -3.27 -17.35 16.25
C VAL A 2 -3.66 -18.77 16.65
N PRO A 3 -3.64 -19.14 17.96
CA PRO A 3 -4.08 -20.47 18.39
C PRO A 3 -5.53 -20.76 18.00
N ILE A 4 -5.84 -22.05 17.73
CA ILE A 4 -7.14 -22.49 17.22
C ILE A 4 -8.31 -22.12 18.16
N GLN A 5 -8.10 -22.14 19.46
CA GLN A 5 -9.09 -21.79 20.48
C GLN A 5 -9.66 -20.37 20.29
N PHE A 6 -8.86 -19.41 19.81
CA PHE A 6 -9.34 -18.05 19.55
C PHE A 6 -10.09 -17.95 18.23
N ILE A 7 -9.80 -18.84 17.28
CA ILE A 7 -10.55 -18.97 16.04
C ILE A 7 -11.94 -19.53 16.35
N ASP A 8 -12.03 -20.56 17.20
CA ASP A 8 -13.31 -21.12 17.65
C ASP A 8 -14.13 -20.07 18.42
N ALA A 9 -13.53 -19.35 19.35
CA ALA A 9 -14.21 -18.26 20.05
C ALA A 9 -14.71 -17.15 19.11
N SER A 10 -14.05 -16.93 17.97
CA SER A 10 -14.53 -16.02 16.94
C SER A 10 -15.76 -16.56 16.21
N PHE A 11 -15.79 -17.83 15.90
CA PHE A 11 -16.99 -18.49 15.34
C PHE A 11 -18.15 -18.50 16.31
N ASP A 12 -17.90 -18.76 17.62
CA ASP A 12 -18.93 -18.71 18.67
C ASP A 12 -19.59 -17.33 18.74
N LYS A 13 -18.79 -16.24 18.66
CA LYS A 13 -19.31 -14.86 18.62
C LYS A 13 -20.21 -14.60 17.42
N VAL A 14 -19.81 -15.10 16.25
CA VAL A 14 -20.62 -14.96 15.02
C VAL A 14 -21.90 -15.74 15.15
N GLU A 15 -21.84 -16.99 15.60
CA GLU A 15 -22.98 -17.87 15.77
C GLU A 15 -23.98 -17.31 16.80
N ALA A 16 -23.50 -16.72 17.89
CA ALA A 16 -24.34 -16.04 18.89
C ALA A 16 -25.11 -14.85 18.31
N LYS A 17 -24.55 -14.14 17.29
CA LYS A 17 -25.20 -12.98 16.68
C LYS A 17 -26.06 -13.33 15.46
N CYS A 18 -25.62 -14.28 14.65
CA CYS A 18 -26.23 -14.60 13.35
C CYS A 18 -27.02 -15.89 13.34
N GLY A 19 -26.96 -16.68 14.43
CA GLY A 19 -27.53 -18.02 14.51
C GLY A 19 -26.60 -19.07 13.90
N HIS A 20 -26.96 -20.33 14.11
CA HIS A 20 -26.23 -21.49 13.59
C HIS A 20 -26.26 -21.55 12.05
N SER A 21 -25.15 -21.95 11.45
CA SER A 21 -25.02 -22.11 10.01
C SER A 21 -24.08 -23.28 9.66
N VAL A 22 -24.53 -24.11 8.72
CA VAL A 22 -23.70 -25.20 8.15
C VAL A 22 -22.37 -24.68 7.60
N LEU A 23 -22.32 -23.44 7.12
CA LEU A 23 -21.08 -22.81 6.67
C LEU A 23 -20.09 -22.66 7.81
N ILE A 24 -20.54 -22.28 9.02
CA ILE A 24 -19.69 -22.16 10.20
C ILE A 24 -19.11 -23.53 10.57
N ASP A 25 -19.90 -24.61 10.52
CA ASP A 25 -19.43 -25.97 10.79
C ASP A 25 -18.34 -26.41 9.79
N VAL A 26 -18.54 -26.14 8.51
CA VAL A 26 -17.55 -26.43 7.48
C VAL A 26 -16.27 -25.64 7.71
N LEU A 27 -16.36 -24.35 8.07
CA LEU A 27 -15.21 -23.52 8.38
C LEU A 27 -14.48 -23.99 9.65
N ARG A 28 -15.18 -24.39 10.71
CA ARG A 28 -14.57 -24.98 11.90
C ARG A 28 -13.77 -26.23 11.53
N LYS A 29 -14.37 -27.19 10.80
CA LYS A 29 -13.68 -28.40 10.31
C LYS A 29 -12.44 -28.04 9.49
N TYR A 30 -12.53 -27.06 8.60
CA TYR A 30 -11.41 -26.60 7.78
C TYR A 30 -10.27 -26.04 8.63
N TYR A 31 -10.55 -25.23 9.65
CA TYR A 31 -9.52 -24.67 10.52
C TYR A 31 -8.93 -25.70 11.49
N HIS A 32 -9.70 -26.69 11.92
CA HIS A 32 -9.23 -27.82 12.72
C HIS A 32 -8.42 -28.86 11.93
N CYS A 33 -8.53 -28.85 10.58
CA CYS A 33 -7.73 -29.72 9.74
C CYS A 33 -6.26 -29.26 9.77
N GLY A 34 -5.39 -30.01 10.40
CA GLY A 34 -3.95 -29.78 10.47
C GLY A 34 -3.17 -30.29 9.26
N LEU A 35 -3.84 -30.87 8.25
CA LEU A 35 -3.22 -31.46 7.08
C LEU A 35 -3.33 -30.54 5.86
N TYR A 36 -2.31 -30.57 4.99
CA TYR A 36 -2.34 -29.92 3.68
C TYR A 36 -1.55 -30.71 2.65
N PHE A 37 -1.88 -30.53 1.37
CA PHE A 37 -1.08 -31.04 0.26
C PHE A 37 -0.13 -29.93 -0.22
N ASP A 38 1.10 -30.29 -0.49
CA ASP A 38 2.08 -29.39 -1.11
C ASP A 38 1.94 -29.35 -2.66
N GLU A 39 2.88 -28.66 -3.34
CA GLU A 39 2.90 -28.51 -4.80
C GLU A 39 3.12 -29.87 -5.53
N ASN A 40 3.68 -30.88 -4.84
CA ASN A 40 3.93 -32.22 -5.35
C ASN A 40 2.77 -33.19 -5.03
N ASN A 41 1.71 -32.71 -4.40
CA ASN A 41 0.58 -33.51 -3.93
C ASN A 41 0.94 -34.46 -2.76
N GLU A 42 1.99 -34.15 -2.00
CA GLU A 42 2.37 -34.87 -0.78
C GLU A 42 1.65 -34.31 0.43
N LEU A 43 1.20 -35.20 1.33
CA LEU A 43 0.43 -34.83 2.52
C LEU A 43 1.37 -34.49 3.68
N HIS A 44 1.23 -33.28 4.22
CA HIS A 44 2.02 -32.76 5.33
C HIS A 44 1.14 -32.29 6.49
N GLU A 45 1.70 -32.30 7.70
CA GLU A 45 1.08 -31.66 8.86
C GLU A 45 1.39 -30.15 8.89
N LYS A 46 0.38 -29.37 9.22
CA LYS A 46 0.50 -27.93 9.37
C LYS A 46 -0.06 -27.50 10.72
N TYR A 47 0.59 -26.50 11.30
CA TYR A 47 0.12 -25.88 12.53
C TYR A 47 -1.29 -25.29 12.38
N GLN A 48 -2.18 -25.58 13.33
CA GLN A 48 -3.55 -25.09 13.35
C GLN A 48 -3.58 -23.59 13.72
N SER A 49 -3.79 -22.72 12.74
CA SER A 49 -3.83 -21.27 12.90
C SER A 49 -4.62 -20.62 11.75
N LEU A 50 -4.72 -19.29 11.75
CA LEU A 50 -5.26 -18.58 10.58
C LEU A 50 -4.48 -18.93 9.33
N LYS A 51 -5.16 -19.53 8.36
CA LYS A 51 -4.55 -20.04 7.13
C LYS A 51 -4.37 -18.90 6.13
N GLN A 52 -3.11 -18.58 5.79
CA GLN A 52 -2.81 -17.60 4.76
C GLN A 52 -3.39 -18.02 3.40
N GLY A 53 -3.92 -17.06 2.64
CA GLY A 53 -4.57 -17.33 1.34
C GLY A 53 -6.03 -17.79 1.42
N CYS A 54 -6.55 -18.08 2.61
CA CYS A 54 -7.99 -18.33 2.78
C CYS A 54 -8.79 -17.03 2.74
N ALA A 55 -9.83 -16.97 1.91
CA ALA A 55 -10.68 -15.80 1.76
C ALA A 55 -11.34 -15.34 3.09
N VAL A 56 -11.59 -16.27 4.01
CA VAL A 56 -12.23 -16.00 5.30
C VAL A 56 -11.22 -15.55 6.37
N ALA A 57 -9.91 -15.74 6.15
CA ALA A 57 -8.89 -15.45 7.16
C ALA A 57 -8.87 -13.97 7.59
N SER A 58 -8.99 -13.03 6.65
CA SER A 58 -9.01 -11.60 6.94
C SER A 58 -10.26 -11.19 7.71
N TRP A 59 -11.41 -11.79 7.40
CA TRP A 59 -12.66 -11.57 8.12
C TRP A 59 -12.56 -12.11 9.56
N LEU A 60 -12.07 -13.34 9.76
CA LEU A 60 -11.85 -13.91 11.09
C LEU A 60 -10.86 -13.09 11.92
N ALA A 61 -9.78 -12.58 11.31
CA ALA A 61 -8.85 -11.69 11.99
C ALA A 61 -9.55 -10.41 12.49
N ASN A 62 -10.49 -9.86 11.71
CA ASN A 62 -11.28 -8.71 12.12
C ASN A 62 -12.23 -9.05 13.27
N VAL A 63 -12.91 -10.20 13.24
CA VAL A 63 -13.76 -10.66 14.35
C VAL A 63 -12.94 -10.88 15.62
N LEU A 64 -11.76 -11.47 15.50
CA LEU A 64 -10.84 -11.73 16.60
C LEU A 64 -10.40 -10.44 17.32
N LEU A 65 -10.12 -9.38 16.55
CA LEU A 65 -9.60 -8.11 17.05
C LEU A 65 -10.69 -7.06 17.27
N TYR A 66 -11.96 -7.38 17.01
CA TYR A 66 -13.07 -6.43 17.12
C TYR A 66 -13.15 -5.72 18.49
N SER A 67 -13.01 -6.46 19.59
CA SER A 67 -13.05 -5.86 20.93
C SER A 67 -11.86 -4.94 21.23
N LEU A 68 -10.71 -5.20 20.62
CA LEU A 68 -9.54 -4.31 20.66
C LEU A 68 -9.82 -3.03 19.86
N ASP A 69 -10.36 -3.16 18.65
CA ASP A 69 -10.70 -2.01 17.83
C ASP A 69 -11.72 -1.10 18.51
N ASP A 70 -12.72 -1.70 19.16
CA ASP A 70 -13.75 -0.96 19.91
C ASP A 70 -13.14 -0.16 21.08
N GLU A 71 -12.30 -0.79 21.90
CA GLU A 71 -11.64 -0.11 23.01
C GLU A 71 -10.70 1.02 22.54
N LEU A 72 -9.91 0.79 21.51
CA LEU A 72 -8.98 1.79 20.99
C LEU A 72 -9.71 2.97 20.31
N SER A 73 -10.87 2.72 19.72
CA SER A 73 -11.68 3.77 19.08
C SER A 73 -12.35 4.72 20.08
N GLN A 74 -12.48 4.32 21.35
CA GLN A 74 -13.06 5.14 22.43
C GLN A 74 -12.04 6.09 23.08
N LEU A 75 -10.75 5.93 22.79
CA LEU A 75 -9.70 6.80 23.32
C LEU A 75 -9.71 8.17 22.66
N ASN A 76 -9.15 9.17 23.36
CA ASN A 76 -8.96 10.50 22.79
C ASN A 76 -7.84 10.47 21.74
N GLY A 77 -8.25 10.27 20.47
CA GLY A 77 -7.35 10.16 19.33
C GLY A 77 -8.04 9.58 18.10
N PHE A 78 -7.26 9.41 17.05
CA PHE A 78 -7.68 8.76 15.81
C PHE A 78 -7.04 7.37 15.77
N TYR A 79 -7.85 6.35 15.66
CA TYR A 79 -7.42 4.96 15.51
C TYR A 79 -7.86 4.39 14.17
N VAL A 80 -6.97 3.65 13.53
CA VAL A 80 -7.29 2.85 12.34
C VAL A 80 -6.43 1.59 12.29
N ARG A 81 -7.03 0.49 11.88
CA ARG A 81 -6.36 -0.78 11.61
C ARG A 81 -6.67 -1.26 10.21
N TYR A 82 -5.65 -1.79 9.56
CA TYR A 82 -5.78 -2.54 8.31
C TYR A 82 -4.97 -3.84 8.43
N SER A 83 -5.68 -4.95 8.62
CA SER A 83 -5.07 -6.25 8.93
C SER A 83 -4.24 -6.19 10.22
N ASP A 84 -2.93 -6.37 10.12
CA ASP A 84 -1.94 -6.29 11.19
C ASP A 84 -1.29 -4.90 11.35
N ASP A 85 -1.49 -4.01 10.38
CA ASP A 85 -1.01 -2.62 10.45
C ASP A 85 -1.99 -1.75 11.26
N MET A 86 -1.48 -1.12 12.33
CA MET A 86 -2.27 -0.25 13.22
C MET A 86 -1.65 1.14 13.29
N LEU A 87 -2.49 2.17 13.34
CA LEU A 87 -2.09 3.56 13.55
C LEU A 87 -2.98 4.19 14.60
N PHE A 88 -2.37 4.79 15.63
CA PHE A 88 -3.04 5.63 16.59
C PHE A 88 -2.40 7.02 16.58
N VAL A 89 -3.20 8.08 16.52
CA VAL A 89 -2.76 9.47 16.52
C VAL A 89 -3.56 10.23 17.56
N GLY A 90 -2.93 10.64 18.67
CA GLY A 90 -3.62 11.38 19.71
C GLY A 90 -2.89 11.38 21.05
N PRO A 91 -3.40 12.14 22.03
CA PRO A 91 -2.77 12.25 23.35
C PRO A 91 -2.80 10.96 24.16
N ASP A 92 -3.77 10.09 23.93
CA ASP A 92 -3.91 8.82 24.65
C ASP A 92 -3.05 7.66 24.08
N TYR A 93 -1.98 7.96 23.35
CA TYR A 93 -1.15 6.93 22.69
C TYR A 93 -0.51 5.93 23.66
N GLU A 94 -0.16 6.33 24.87
CA GLU A 94 0.40 5.42 25.89
C GLU A 94 -0.67 4.46 26.43
N LYS A 95 -1.90 4.96 26.65
CA LYS A 95 -3.05 4.12 27.03
C LYS A 95 -3.38 3.14 25.90
N ALA A 96 -3.38 3.62 24.64
CA ALA A 96 -3.59 2.77 23.47
C ALA A 96 -2.57 1.63 23.40
N MET A 97 -1.28 1.92 23.64
CA MET A 97 -0.24 0.91 23.67
C MET A 97 -0.44 -0.11 24.81
N THR A 98 -0.84 0.35 26.00
CA THR A 98 -1.10 -0.52 27.14
C THR A 98 -2.27 -1.48 26.87
N ILE A 99 -3.38 -0.96 26.32
CA ILE A 99 -4.55 -1.77 25.92
C ILE A 99 -4.14 -2.78 24.84
N LEU A 100 -3.42 -2.33 23.82
CA LEU A 100 -2.96 -3.17 22.72
C LEU A 100 -2.12 -4.34 23.21
N GLN A 101 -1.10 -4.08 24.04
CA GLN A 101 -0.24 -5.12 24.61
C GLN A 101 -1.03 -6.13 25.45
N LYS A 102 -1.93 -5.65 26.33
CA LYS A 102 -2.78 -6.50 27.16
C LYS A 102 -3.67 -7.40 26.31
N ARG A 103 -4.42 -6.83 25.36
CA ARG A 103 -5.38 -7.58 24.54
C ARG A 103 -4.71 -8.56 23.58
N LEU A 104 -3.52 -8.24 23.07
CA LEU A 104 -2.74 -9.20 22.28
C LEU A 104 -2.20 -10.34 23.13
N ALA A 105 -1.68 -10.04 24.34
CA ALA A 105 -1.19 -11.06 25.28
C ALA A 105 -2.30 -12.05 25.68
N GLU A 106 -3.51 -11.57 25.95
CA GLU A 106 -4.70 -12.41 26.22
C GLU A 106 -5.00 -13.41 25.09
N LYS A 107 -4.56 -13.11 23.87
CA LYS A 107 -4.74 -13.94 22.67
C LYS A 107 -3.45 -14.69 22.26
N SER A 108 -2.45 -14.75 23.15
CA SER A 108 -1.14 -15.34 22.87
C SER A 108 -0.44 -14.73 21.65
N MET A 109 -0.69 -13.44 21.41
CA MET A 109 -0.06 -12.64 20.37
C MET A 109 0.87 -11.61 20.96
N ASN A 110 1.95 -11.28 20.27
CA ASN A 110 2.92 -10.29 20.70
C ASN A 110 3.19 -9.27 19.60
N LEU A 111 3.41 -8.01 20.00
CA LEU A 111 3.94 -6.99 19.10
C LEU A 111 5.39 -7.31 18.75
N ASN A 112 5.77 -7.04 17.51
CA ASN A 112 7.17 -7.03 17.14
C ASN A 112 7.78 -5.66 17.51
N PRO A 113 8.65 -5.57 18.53
CA PRO A 113 9.19 -4.28 18.98
C PRO A 113 9.92 -3.50 17.88
N LYS A 114 10.51 -4.21 16.90
CA LYS A 114 11.23 -3.59 15.77
C LYS A 114 10.29 -2.92 14.76
N LYS A 115 8.99 -3.16 14.84
CA LYS A 115 7.98 -2.56 13.96
C LYS A 115 7.14 -1.48 14.66
N VAL A 116 7.33 -1.28 15.95
CA VAL A 116 6.65 -0.22 16.70
C VAL A 116 7.44 1.08 16.54
N GLU A 117 6.79 2.11 16.02
CA GLU A 117 7.39 3.43 15.84
C GLU A 117 6.58 4.48 16.61
N TYR A 118 7.26 5.30 17.42
CA TYR A 118 6.69 6.49 18.06
C TYR A 118 7.20 7.73 17.32
N LEU A 119 6.29 8.48 16.76
CA LEU A 119 6.64 9.60 15.88
C LEU A 119 5.81 10.84 16.21
N THR A 120 6.42 12.00 16.05
CA THR A 120 5.73 13.27 16.08
C THR A 120 5.16 13.61 14.71
N MET A 121 4.12 14.47 14.65
CA MET A 121 3.42 14.82 13.41
C MET A 121 4.28 15.58 12.38
N ASP A 122 5.45 16.09 12.80
CA ASP A 122 6.43 16.75 11.95
C ASP A 122 7.39 15.77 11.24
N LYS A 123 7.29 14.46 11.52
CA LYS A 123 8.11 13.43 10.90
C LYS A 123 7.34 12.62 9.86
N TRP A 124 8.06 12.17 8.83
CA TRP A 124 7.51 11.24 7.85
C TRP A 124 7.41 9.84 8.45
N PHE A 125 6.24 9.25 8.37
CA PHE A 125 6.01 7.84 8.70
C PHE A 125 5.35 7.09 7.53
N LYS A 126 5.38 5.77 7.60
CA LYS A 126 4.84 4.90 6.56
C LYS A 126 3.57 4.22 7.06
N PHE A 127 2.54 4.26 6.23
CA PHE A 127 1.31 3.51 6.48
C PHE A 127 0.69 3.08 5.15
N LEU A 128 0.33 1.81 5.01
CA LEU A 128 -0.30 1.21 3.82
C LEU A 128 0.37 1.54 2.48
N GLY A 129 1.71 1.58 2.47
CA GLY A 129 2.48 1.88 1.26
C GLY A 129 2.56 3.36 0.90
N PHE A 130 2.13 4.25 1.78
CA PHE A 130 2.30 5.69 1.67
C PHE A 130 3.27 6.21 2.71
N SER A 131 3.85 7.38 2.45
CA SER A 131 4.59 8.20 3.41
C SER A 131 3.71 9.39 3.77
N ILE A 132 3.52 9.63 5.06
CA ILE A 132 2.62 10.65 5.60
C ILE A 132 3.38 11.57 6.53
N LYS A 133 3.14 12.89 6.43
CA LYS A 133 3.66 13.91 7.34
C LYS A 133 2.64 15.03 7.47
N GLY A 134 2.04 15.19 8.65
CA GLY A 134 0.91 16.11 8.82
C GLY A 134 -0.19 15.83 7.79
N SER A 135 -0.55 16.82 6.99
CA SER A 135 -1.53 16.68 5.90
C SER A 135 -0.95 16.20 4.56
N MET A 136 0.38 16.03 4.48
CA MET A 136 1.05 15.60 3.26
C MET A 136 1.06 14.09 3.14
N ILE A 137 0.62 13.57 1.98
CA ILE A 137 0.62 12.14 1.66
C ILE A 137 1.39 11.93 0.36
N SER A 138 2.45 11.14 0.41
CA SER A 138 3.31 10.81 -0.70
C SER A 138 3.57 9.30 -0.77
N PHE A 139 4.55 8.89 -1.54
CA PHE A 139 4.86 7.50 -1.84
C PHE A 139 5.84 6.90 -0.82
N SER A 140 5.61 5.68 -0.38
CA SER A 140 6.58 4.96 0.42
C SER A 140 7.81 4.55 -0.41
N PRO A 141 8.98 4.33 0.22
CA PRO A 141 10.19 3.87 -0.47
C PRO A 141 9.99 2.56 -1.25
N ASN A 142 9.22 1.63 -0.69
CA ASN A 142 8.92 0.36 -1.35
C ASN A 142 8.05 0.56 -2.60
N ARG A 143 7.05 1.44 -2.53
CA ARG A 143 6.19 1.78 -3.67
C ARG A 143 7.00 2.45 -4.78
N LEU A 144 7.92 3.36 -4.43
CA LEU A 144 8.83 3.98 -5.41
C LEU A 144 9.72 2.95 -6.09
N LYS A 145 10.31 2.04 -5.31
CA LYS A 145 11.18 0.98 -5.85
C LYS A 145 10.43 0.05 -6.81
N THR A 146 9.20 -0.30 -6.47
CA THR A 146 8.32 -1.11 -7.34
C THR A 146 7.96 -0.33 -8.61
N PHE A 147 7.55 0.93 -8.47
CA PHE A 147 7.26 1.81 -9.62
C PHE A 147 8.45 1.91 -10.57
N GLN A 148 9.64 2.20 -10.03
CA GLN A 148 10.87 2.28 -10.83
C GLN A 148 11.12 1.00 -11.61
N LYS A 149 11.07 -0.17 -10.95
CA LYS A 149 11.27 -1.46 -11.61
C LYS A 149 10.26 -1.72 -12.73
N GLU A 150 8.99 -1.39 -12.50
CA GLU A 150 7.92 -1.58 -13.47
C GLU A 150 8.09 -0.66 -14.69
N ILE A 151 8.41 0.62 -14.50
CA ILE A 151 8.66 1.54 -15.61
C ILE A 151 9.90 1.11 -16.41
N GLU A 152 11.01 0.77 -15.73
CA GLU A 152 12.22 0.29 -16.40
C GLU A 152 11.98 -1.00 -17.20
N SER A 153 11.22 -1.95 -16.65
CA SER A 153 10.90 -3.21 -17.33
C SER A 153 10.07 -3.02 -18.61
N ARG A 154 9.26 -1.98 -18.65
CA ARG A 154 8.38 -1.63 -19.76
C ARG A 154 9.06 -0.73 -20.82
N THR A 155 10.24 -0.22 -20.49
CA THR A 155 10.99 0.76 -21.30
C THR A 155 12.42 0.29 -21.54
N ILE A 156 13.38 0.84 -20.79
CA ILE A 156 14.84 0.70 -21.03
C ILE A 156 15.39 -0.71 -20.86
N ARG A 157 14.74 -1.58 -20.10
CA ARG A 157 15.17 -2.99 -19.93
C ARG A 157 14.59 -3.91 -21.01
N LYS A 158 13.60 -3.47 -21.79
CA LYS A 158 13.00 -4.27 -22.83
C LYS A 158 13.72 -4.06 -24.17
N ARG A 159 14.57 -5.01 -24.56
CA ARG A 159 15.34 -4.93 -25.81
C ARG A 159 14.40 -4.84 -27.03
N GLY A 160 14.74 -3.98 -27.99
CA GLY A 160 14.01 -3.85 -29.26
C GLY A 160 12.60 -3.27 -29.17
N ILE A 161 12.21 -2.70 -28.01
CA ILE A 161 10.92 -2.05 -27.90
C ILE A 161 10.92 -0.72 -28.65
N THR A 162 9.86 -0.45 -29.43
CA THR A 162 9.66 0.86 -30.08
C THR A 162 9.06 1.85 -29.07
N LEU A 163 9.29 3.16 -29.27
CA LEU A 163 8.74 4.20 -28.42
C LEU A 163 7.21 4.08 -28.27
N LYS A 164 6.48 3.88 -29.37
CA LYS A 164 5.02 3.69 -29.35
C LYS A 164 4.59 2.55 -28.44
N LYS A 165 5.19 1.36 -28.56
CA LYS A 165 4.89 0.20 -27.70
C LYS A 165 5.27 0.46 -26.25
N ALA A 166 6.35 1.20 -25.98
CA ALA A 166 6.74 1.58 -24.62
C ALA A 166 5.73 2.53 -23.99
N VAL A 167 5.28 3.57 -24.72
CA VAL A 167 4.23 4.51 -24.31
C VAL A 167 2.93 3.77 -23.98
N ASP A 168 2.46 2.88 -24.89
CA ASP A 168 1.23 2.11 -24.67
C ASP A 168 1.35 1.21 -23.42
N SER A 169 2.50 0.57 -23.22
CA SER A 169 2.75 -0.30 -22.07
C SER A 169 2.77 0.49 -20.74
N VAL A 170 3.38 1.67 -20.74
CA VAL A 170 3.43 2.57 -19.57
C VAL A 170 2.04 3.13 -19.26
N ASN A 171 1.32 3.62 -20.27
CA ASN A 171 -0.04 4.13 -20.11
C ASN A 171 -0.97 3.04 -19.55
N ARG A 172 -0.85 1.79 -20.05
CA ARG A 172 -1.63 0.66 -19.55
C ARG A 172 -1.33 0.39 -18.07
N TYR A 173 -0.09 0.38 -17.66
CA TYR A 173 0.31 0.20 -16.26
C TYR A 173 -0.23 1.29 -15.36
N LEU A 174 -0.13 2.56 -15.79
CA LEU A 174 -0.56 3.69 -14.99
C LEU A 174 -2.09 3.79 -14.86
N TYR A 175 -2.82 3.47 -15.93
CA TYR A 175 -4.24 3.80 -16.04
C TYR A 175 -5.19 2.62 -16.03
N LYS A 176 -4.82 1.49 -16.65
CA LYS A 176 -5.67 0.30 -16.70
C LYS A 176 -5.26 -0.73 -15.68
N GLY A 177 -3.99 -0.75 -15.26
CA GLY A 177 -3.44 -1.78 -14.40
C GLY A 177 -3.54 -3.17 -15.04
N ASN A 178 -3.53 -4.19 -14.21
CA ASN A 178 -3.75 -5.58 -14.60
C ASN A 178 -5.17 -6.05 -14.18
N GLY A 179 -6.16 -5.18 -14.27
CA GLY A 179 -7.56 -5.45 -13.92
C GLY A 179 -7.98 -4.87 -12.58
N GLU A 180 -7.30 -5.17 -11.48
CA GLU A 180 -7.71 -4.77 -10.13
C GLU A 180 -6.99 -3.54 -9.59
N TYR A 181 -5.76 -3.29 -10.01
CA TYR A 181 -4.92 -2.21 -9.50
C TYR A 181 -4.36 -1.34 -10.63
N SER A 182 -4.56 -0.03 -10.50
CA SER A 182 -3.83 0.95 -11.31
C SER A 182 -3.39 2.14 -10.45
N TRP A 183 -2.33 2.81 -10.87
CA TRP A 183 -1.88 4.04 -10.21
C TRP A 183 -2.95 5.12 -10.22
N ALA A 184 -3.68 5.23 -11.31
CA ALA A 184 -4.74 6.21 -11.49
C ALA A 184 -5.91 6.02 -10.52
N THR A 185 -6.26 4.78 -10.18
CA THR A 185 -7.42 4.49 -9.33
C THR A 185 -7.09 4.38 -7.85
N GLN A 186 -5.89 3.90 -7.50
CA GLN A 186 -5.60 3.54 -6.12
C GLN A 186 -4.46 4.34 -5.48
N THR A 187 -3.54 4.90 -6.26
CA THR A 187 -2.37 5.59 -5.70
C THR A 187 -2.47 7.10 -5.86
N LEU A 188 -2.71 7.59 -7.07
CA LEU A 188 -2.74 9.03 -7.34
C LEU A 188 -3.85 9.78 -6.60
N PRO A 189 -5.06 9.22 -6.38
CA PRO A 189 -6.10 9.92 -5.62
C PRO A 189 -5.76 10.19 -4.16
N VAL A 190 -4.85 9.39 -3.59
CA VAL A 190 -4.43 9.49 -2.19
C VAL A 190 -3.28 10.47 -2.00
N CYS A 191 -2.36 10.54 -2.98
CA CYS A 191 -1.19 11.43 -2.91
C CYS A 191 -1.56 12.88 -3.20
N ASN A 192 -1.09 13.81 -2.36
CA ASN A 192 -1.33 15.25 -2.51
C ASN A 192 -0.04 16.09 -2.67
N VAL A 193 1.14 15.46 -2.64
CA VAL A 193 2.43 16.14 -2.81
C VAL A 193 2.77 16.23 -4.30
N ARG A 194 2.40 17.36 -4.94
CA ARG A 194 2.61 17.58 -6.38
C ARG A 194 4.07 17.48 -6.83
N VAL A 195 4.99 17.94 -5.99
CA VAL A 195 6.43 17.89 -6.31
C VAL A 195 6.87 16.45 -6.53
N ASP A 196 6.45 15.54 -5.67
CA ASP A 196 6.80 14.12 -5.75
C ASP A 196 6.18 13.45 -6.99
N ILE A 197 4.94 13.81 -7.32
CA ILE A 197 4.26 13.33 -8.53
C ILE A 197 5.00 13.80 -9.79
N ASN A 198 5.44 15.06 -9.80
CA ASN A 198 6.23 15.59 -10.91
C ASN A 198 7.58 14.86 -11.07
N GLU A 199 8.23 14.46 -9.98
CA GLU A 199 9.48 13.69 -10.06
C GLU A 199 9.23 12.28 -10.66
N LEU A 200 8.13 11.62 -10.32
CA LEU A 200 7.73 10.37 -10.98
C LEU A 200 7.49 10.58 -12.48
N ASN A 201 6.75 11.63 -12.84
CA ASN A 201 6.48 11.95 -14.24
C ASN A 201 7.76 12.21 -15.03
N LYS A 202 8.70 12.99 -14.48
CA LYS A 202 10.01 13.23 -15.09
C LYS A 202 10.80 11.93 -15.27
N PHE A 203 10.76 11.02 -14.30
CA PHE A 203 11.40 9.71 -14.40
C PHE A 203 10.83 8.88 -15.56
N VAL A 204 9.51 8.80 -15.70
CA VAL A 204 8.86 8.10 -16.81
C VAL A 204 9.25 8.70 -18.15
N MET A 205 9.21 10.03 -18.27
CA MET A 205 9.61 10.72 -19.49
C MET A 205 11.08 10.47 -19.86
N ASP A 206 11.98 10.41 -18.86
CA ASP A 206 13.40 10.10 -19.12
C ASP A 206 13.58 8.65 -19.58
N CYS A 207 12.83 7.69 -19.03
CA CYS A 207 12.84 6.31 -19.49
C CYS A 207 12.34 6.19 -20.94
N LEU A 208 11.26 6.88 -21.30
CA LEU A 208 10.72 6.89 -22.66
C LEU A 208 11.68 7.55 -23.67
N ARG A 209 12.29 8.70 -23.30
CA ARG A 209 13.35 9.34 -24.12
C ARG A 209 14.57 8.45 -24.30
N ALA A 210 14.93 7.68 -23.26
CA ALA A 210 16.03 6.73 -23.38
C ALA A 210 15.73 5.61 -24.38
N VAL A 211 14.49 5.16 -24.50
CA VAL A 211 14.05 4.23 -25.55
C VAL A 211 14.21 4.86 -26.93
N GLU A 212 13.79 6.13 -27.10
CA GLU A 212 13.88 6.85 -28.38
C GLU A 212 15.33 7.08 -28.81
N THR A 213 16.19 7.50 -27.88
CA THR A 213 17.57 7.89 -28.18
C THR A 213 18.57 6.76 -28.08
N GLY A 214 18.18 5.57 -27.64
CA GLY A 214 19.07 4.45 -27.35
C GLY A 214 19.99 4.66 -26.13
N LYS A 215 19.81 5.73 -25.35
CA LYS A 215 20.61 6.04 -24.17
C LYS A 215 19.97 5.43 -22.91
N HIS A 216 20.44 4.27 -22.51
CA HIS A 216 19.82 3.49 -21.42
C HIS A 216 20.19 3.94 -19.99
N LYS A 217 20.94 5.02 -19.79
CA LYS A 217 21.30 5.54 -18.47
C LYS A 217 20.27 6.57 -18.01
N VAL A 218 19.36 6.17 -17.16
CA VAL A 218 18.36 7.03 -16.51
C VAL A 218 18.65 7.04 -15.00
N GLY A 219 18.63 8.22 -14.39
CA GLY A 219 18.77 8.35 -12.92
C GLY A 219 17.56 7.71 -12.23
N GLY A 220 17.82 6.97 -11.15
CA GLY A 220 16.76 6.32 -10.38
C GLY A 220 15.89 7.29 -9.58
N LEU A 221 14.83 6.77 -8.97
CA LEU A 221 14.04 7.46 -7.96
C LEU A 221 14.61 7.18 -6.57
N GLY A 222 14.66 8.19 -5.72
CA GLY A 222 15.11 8.10 -4.35
C GLY A 222 14.06 8.60 -3.38
N TYR A 223 14.36 8.45 -2.09
CA TYR A 223 13.53 8.90 -1.00
C TYR A 223 14.39 9.73 -0.02
N VAL A 224 13.94 10.93 0.31
CA VAL A 224 14.58 11.80 1.30
C VAL A 224 13.57 12.10 2.40
N LYS A 225 13.80 11.52 3.58
CA LYS A 225 12.88 11.55 4.72
C LYS A 225 12.63 12.96 5.25
N ASP A 226 13.66 13.80 5.21
CA ASP A 226 13.63 15.14 5.82
C ASP A 226 13.42 16.27 4.81
N LYS A 227 13.05 15.95 3.57
CA LYS A 227 12.74 16.94 2.55
C LYS A 227 11.48 17.75 2.92
N PRO A 228 11.53 19.09 3.03
CA PRO A 228 10.41 19.91 3.48
C PRO A 228 9.16 19.79 2.58
N ASP A 229 9.38 19.82 1.26
CA ASP A 229 8.30 19.89 0.25
C ASP A 229 7.83 18.53 -0.27
N GLY A 230 8.37 17.44 0.29
CA GLY A 230 8.08 16.09 -0.15
C GLY A 230 9.22 15.14 0.17
N CYS A 231 9.07 13.87 -0.25
CA CYS A 231 10.05 12.84 0.08
C CYS A 231 10.70 12.16 -1.13
N VAL A 232 10.19 12.40 -2.34
CA VAL A 232 10.73 11.82 -3.57
C VAL A 232 11.76 12.74 -4.19
N VAL A 233 12.88 12.17 -4.57
CA VAL A 233 13.90 12.85 -5.36
C VAL A 233 14.25 12.00 -6.57
N ARG A 234 14.50 12.64 -7.70
CA ARG A 234 15.07 12.00 -8.87
C ARG A 234 16.54 11.76 -8.67
N GLY A 235 16.93 10.50 -8.81
CA GLY A 235 18.23 10.05 -8.34
C GLY A 235 19.40 10.71 -9.00
N ILE A 236 20.29 11.02 -8.14
CA ILE A 236 21.69 11.25 -8.41
C ILE A 236 22.33 9.85 -8.50
N GLY A 237 22.25 9.23 -9.65
CA GLY A 237 23.18 8.15 -9.95
C GLY A 237 24.56 8.78 -9.92
N ARG A 238 25.50 8.21 -9.17
CA ARG A 238 26.83 8.77 -8.88
C ARG A 238 27.70 9.15 -10.10
N ASN A 239 27.16 9.10 -11.32
CA ASN A 239 27.89 9.41 -12.56
C ASN A 239 27.03 10.12 -13.61
N VAL A 240 25.88 10.70 -13.29
CA VAL A 240 25.18 11.58 -14.20
C VAL A 240 25.64 13.00 -13.92
N LYS A 241 26.70 13.45 -14.56
CA LYS A 241 26.92 14.91 -14.75
C LYS A 241 25.59 15.43 -15.29
N ALA A 242 24.92 16.25 -14.49
CA ALA A 242 23.71 16.91 -14.89
C ALA A 242 24.01 17.73 -16.12
N ASN A 243 23.72 17.20 -17.28
CA ASN A 243 23.72 17.98 -18.52
C ASN A 243 22.56 18.95 -18.37
N ARG A 244 22.85 20.13 -17.80
CA ARG A 244 21.95 21.26 -17.59
C ARG A 244 21.58 21.94 -18.92
N ASN A 245 21.60 21.24 -20.00
CA ASN A 245 20.97 21.74 -21.20
C ASN A 245 19.47 21.75 -20.93
N LYS A 246 18.94 22.95 -20.72
CA LYS A 246 17.53 23.32 -20.77
C LYS A 246 16.92 22.95 -22.12
N SER A 247 16.91 21.68 -22.48
CA SER A 247 16.00 21.22 -23.52
C SER A 247 14.62 21.35 -22.93
N LYS A 248 13.82 22.31 -23.44
CA LYS A 248 12.38 22.38 -23.24
C LYS A 248 11.87 20.92 -23.22
N SER A 249 11.17 20.55 -22.18
CA SER A 249 10.63 19.18 -22.00
C SER A 249 9.68 18.90 -23.16
N LYS A 250 10.22 18.37 -24.24
CA LYS A 250 9.42 18.00 -25.42
C LYS A 250 8.46 16.92 -24.93
N GLU A 251 7.18 17.18 -25.05
CA GLU A 251 6.15 16.20 -24.74
C GLU A 251 6.37 14.96 -25.58
N ILE A 252 6.14 13.80 -24.99
CA ILE A 252 6.23 12.52 -25.69
C ILE A 252 4.84 12.20 -26.22
N GLU A 253 4.71 12.14 -27.52
CA GLU A 253 3.44 11.88 -28.19
C GLU A 253 2.75 10.62 -27.66
N GLY A 254 1.48 10.75 -27.29
CA GLY A 254 0.64 9.67 -26.77
C GLY A 254 0.90 9.31 -25.31
N TYR A 255 1.91 9.88 -24.63
CA TYR A 255 2.12 9.66 -23.21
C TYR A 255 1.17 10.53 -22.39
N LEU A 256 0.34 9.88 -21.60
CA LEU A 256 -0.57 10.56 -20.67
C LEU A 256 0.19 10.91 -19.38
N THR A 257 0.44 12.19 -19.16
CA THR A 257 1.23 12.66 -18.01
C THR A 257 0.53 12.37 -16.69
N ILE A 258 1.27 11.90 -15.69
CA ILE A 258 0.74 11.57 -14.35
C ILE A 258 0.08 12.79 -13.70
N GLY A 259 0.64 13.98 -13.87
CA GLY A 259 0.12 15.23 -13.29
C GLY A 259 -1.25 15.64 -13.82
N CYS A 260 -1.52 15.47 -15.10
CA CYS A 260 -2.82 15.79 -15.70
C CYS A 260 -3.94 14.91 -15.15
N MET A 261 -3.66 13.63 -14.94
CA MET A 261 -4.64 12.70 -14.41
C MET A 261 -4.93 12.92 -12.94
N GLN A 262 -3.95 13.25 -12.13
CA GLN A 262 -4.19 13.57 -10.73
C GLN A 262 -5.17 14.75 -10.61
N ASN A 263 -4.99 15.80 -11.41
CA ASN A 263 -5.90 16.94 -11.42
C ASN A 263 -7.33 16.52 -11.80
N ALA A 264 -7.49 15.68 -12.83
CA ALA A 264 -8.80 15.18 -13.25
C ALA A 264 -9.46 14.30 -12.16
N ILE A 265 -8.70 13.44 -11.49
CA ILE A 265 -9.20 12.59 -10.40
C ILE A 265 -9.58 13.43 -9.19
N LEU A 266 -8.75 14.38 -8.79
CA LEU A 266 -9.03 15.28 -7.66
C LEU A 266 -10.28 16.14 -7.93
N THR A 267 -10.46 16.62 -9.15
CA THR A 267 -11.67 17.37 -9.56
C THR A 267 -12.91 16.50 -9.46
N ARG A 268 -12.86 15.24 -9.95
CA ARG A 268 -13.98 14.30 -9.84
C ARG A 268 -14.30 13.95 -8.39
N ARG A 269 -13.29 13.75 -7.54
CA ARG A 269 -13.47 13.47 -6.13
C ARG A 269 -14.06 14.67 -5.38
N ALA A 270 -13.60 15.89 -5.66
CA ALA A 270 -14.16 17.10 -5.11
C ALA A 270 -15.65 17.26 -5.47
N ALA A 271 -16.01 17.02 -6.73
CA ALA A 271 -17.40 17.01 -7.19
C ALA A 271 -18.25 15.95 -6.49
N TYR A 272 -17.71 14.73 -6.33
CA TYR A 272 -18.38 13.66 -5.60
C TYR A 272 -18.60 14.02 -4.13
N ASN A 273 -17.57 14.51 -3.43
CA ASN A 273 -17.69 14.93 -2.03
C ASN A 273 -18.69 16.06 -1.84
N THR A 274 -18.76 17.01 -2.80
CA THR A 274 -19.77 18.07 -2.81
C THR A 274 -21.17 17.50 -2.97
N LEU A 275 -21.37 16.53 -3.86
CA LEU A 275 -22.66 15.86 -4.03
C LEU A 275 -23.08 15.10 -2.76
N VAL A 276 -22.16 14.37 -2.12
CA VAL A 276 -22.42 13.64 -0.87
C VAL A 276 -22.74 14.59 0.30
N SER A 277 -22.16 15.80 0.31
CA SER A 277 -22.47 16.80 1.37
C SER A 277 -23.82 17.51 1.17
N ILE A 278 -24.42 17.40 0.00
CA ILE A 278 -25.74 18.00 -0.34
C ILE A 278 -26.88 16.96 -0.12
N LEU A 279 -26.55 15.66 -0.19
CA LEU A 279 -27.48 14.55 0.10
C LEU A 279 -27.54 14.23 1.58
#